data_ccfea37069dfe0c427a173924bd8aab0
#
_entry.id   ccfea37069dfe0c427a173924bd8aab0
#
_cell.length_a   1.000
_cell.length_b   1.000
_cell.length_c   1.000
_cell.angle_alpha   90.00
_cell.angle_beta   90.00
_cell.angle_gamma   90.00
#
_symmetry.space_group_name_H-M   'P 1'
#
loop_
_entity.id
_entity.type
_entity.pdbx_description
1 polymer ?
#
loop_
_entity_poly.entity_id
_entity_poly.type
_entity_poly.pdbx_seq_one_letter_code
_entity_poly.pdbx_strand_id
1 'polypeptide(L)'
;MPAVRLADHPVVPTEYGRWQPLNEPLGVTGFGINAIICDPGEEFDIEHTEEDSGQQEAYVVVAGAAVFTIDGEEIEAPTGTVVSITNPASVRNYRAAEPGTRILCVGGAPTGEPVAFGTWITEAAN
;
A
#
# COMPACT_ATOMS: atom_id res chain seq x y z
N MET A 1 -16.80 -12.60 -4.39
CA MET A 1 -17.36 -11.28 -4.73
C MET A 1 -16.35 -10.50 -5.55
N PRO A 2 -16.73 -9.94 -6.71
CA PRO A 2 -15.79 -9.17 -7.52
C PRO A 2 -15.65 -7.71 -7.08
N ALA A 3 -16.23 -7.32 -5.95
CA ALA A 3 -16.17 -5.94 -5.49
C ALA A 3 -16.13 -5.85 -3.97
N VAL A 4 -15.35 -4.90 -3.49
CA VAL A 4 -15.21 -4.60 -2.07
C VAL A 4 -15.38 -3.09 -1.89
N ARG A 5 -16.16 -2.69 -0.88
CA ARG A 5 -16.21 -1.30 -0.43
C ARG A 5 -15.23 -1.14 0.72
N LEU A 6 -14.23 -0.29 0.54
CA LEU A 6 -13.21 -0.09 1.57
C LEU A 6 -13.81 0.40 2.90
N ALA A 7 -14.83 1.25 2.84
CA ALA A 7 -15.48 1.76 4.05
C ALA A 7 -16.12 0.65 4.91
N ASP A 8 -16.50 -0.45 4.30
CA ASP A 8 -17.20 -1.57 4.96
C ASP A 8 -16.31 -2.79 5.15
N HIS A 9 -15.11 -2.79 4.60
CA HIS A 9 -14.21 -3.94 4.65
C HIS A 9 -13.45 -3.98 5.98
N PRO A 10 -13.26 -5.17 6.58
CA PRO A 10 -12.53 -5.28 7.84
C PRO A 10 -11.12 -4.69 7.77
N VAL A 11 -10.73 -4.02 8.85
CA VAL A 11 -9.41 -3.43 9.03
C VAL A 11 -8.61 -4.33 9.95
N VAL A 12 -7.41 -4.68 9.54
CA VAL A 12 -6.52 -5.56 10.30
C VAL A 12 -5.38 -4.71 10.87
N PRO A 13 -5.26 -4.59 12.20
CA PRO A 13 -4.11 -3.94 12.79
C PRO A 13 -2.88 -4.84 12.64
N THR A 14 -1.77 -4.26 12.24
CA THR A 14 -0.49 -4.94 12.12
C THR A 14 0.58 -4.10 12.81
N GLU A 15 1.79 -4.64 12.93
CA GLU A 15 2.94 -3.86 13.44
C GLU A 15 3.35 -2.73 12.49
N TYR A 16 2.88 -2.78 11.24
CA TYR A 16 3.19 -1.77 10.22
C TYR A 16 2.00 -0.86 9.91
N GLY A 17 0.99 -0.81 10.77
CA GLY A 17 -0.18 0.02 10.58
C GLY A 17 -1.47 -0.77 10.43
N ARG A 18 -2.51 -0.08 10.02
CA ARG A 18 -3.84 -0.67 9.85
C ARG A 18 -4.08 -0.94 8.37
N TRP A 19 -4.34 -2.20 8.02
CA TRP A 19 -4.38 -2.69 6.66
C TRP A 19 -5.74 -3.24 6.30
N GLN A 20 -6.08 -3.17 5.03
CA GLN A 20 -7.19 -3.89 4.45
C GLN A 20 -6.63 -4.78 3.33
N PRO A 21 -6.32 -6.05 3.62
CA PRO A 21 -5.83 -6.99 2.61
C PRO A 21 -6.94 -7.27 1.59
N LEU A 22 -6.65 -7.18 0.31
CA LEU A 22 -7.66 -7.27 -0.74
C LEU A 22 -7.42 -8.40 -1.74
N ASN A 23 -6.25 -9.01 -1.76
CA ASN A 23 -5.97 -10.08 -2.72
C ASN A 23 -6.94 -11.23 -2.60
N GLU A 24 -7.13 -11.76 -1.40
CA GLU A 24 -7.99 -12.91 -1.18
C GLU A 24 -9.47 -12.62 -1.44
N PRO A 25 -10.07 -11.57 -0.84
CA PRO A 25 -11.49 -11.30 -1.08
C PRO A 25 -11.82 -10.97 -2.53
N LEU A 26 -10.87 -10.43 -3.29
CA LEU A 26 -11.07 -10.12 -4.71
C LEU A 26 -10.62 -11.24 -5.65
N GLY A 27 -9.96 -12.28 -5.13
CA GLY A 27 -9.46 -13.38 -5.94
C GLY A 27 -8.29 -13.00 -6.86
N VAL A 28 -7.51 -11.98 -6.47
CA VAL A 28 -6.41 -11.46 -7.29
C VAL A 28 -5.13 -12.19 -6.94
N THR A 29 -4.43 -12.71 -7.94
CA THR A 29 -3.15 -13.40 -7.77
C THR A 29 -2.05 -12.82 -8.66
N GLY A 30 -2.39 -12.09 -9.70
CA GLY A 30 -1.42 -11.55 -10.65
C GLY A 30 -0.70 -10.29 -10.18
N PHE A 31 -1.21 -9.65 -9.14
CA PHE A 31 -0.61 -8.47 -8.53
C PHE A 31 -1.07 -8.37 -7.08
N GLY A 32 -0.35 -7.60 -6.27
CA GLY A 32 -0.74 -7.33 -4.89
C GLY A 32 -1.66 -6.11 -4.83
N ILE A 33 -2.63 -6.13 -3.92
CA ILE A 33 -3.51 -5.01 -3.68
C ILE A 33 -3.91 -4.96 -2.21
N ASN A 34 -3.62 -3.83 -1.56
CA ASN A 34 -3.97 -3.55 -0.17
C ASN A 34 -4.42 -2.11 -0.03
N ALA A 35 -5.26 -1.85 0.95
CA ALA A 35 -5.47 -0.49 1.43
C ALA A 35 -4.82 -0.32 2.79
N ILE A 36 -4.33 0.87 3.07
CA ILE A 36 -3.69 1.23 4.33
C ILE A 36 -4.44 2.43 4.88
N ILE A 37 -4.77 2.39 6.17
CA ILE A 37 -5.46 3.47 6.88
C ILE A 37 -4.51 4.03 7.92
N CYS A 38 -4.39 5.35 7.97
CA CYS A 38 -3.47 6.01 8.88
C CYS A 38 -3.97 7.39 9.28
N ASP A 39 -3.56 7.79 10.48
CA ASP A 39 -3.77 9.14 10.99
C ASP A 39 -2.41 9.81 11.23
N PRO A 40 -2.36 11.15 11.28
CA PRO A 40 -1.11 11.85 11.57
C PRO A 40 -0.50 11.39 12.89
N GLY A 41 0.81 11.20 12.89
CA GLY A 41 1.54 10.74 14.06
C GLY A 41 1.57 9.24 14.27
N GLU A 42 0.79 8.47 13.52
CA GLU A 42 0.91 7.02 13.53
C GLU A 42 2.12 6.59 12.69
N GLU A 43 2.91 5.70 13.24
CA GLU A 43 3.95 5.02 12.46
C GLU A 43 3.30 3.87 11.72
N PHE A 44 3.35 3.93 10.42
CA PHE A 44 2.88 2.85 9.58
C PHE A 44 3.80 2.76 8.39
N ASP A 45 4.05 1.56 7.97
CA ASP A 45 5.06 1.26 7.00
C ASP A 45 6.46 1.70 7.48
N ILE A 46 7.45 0.95 7.17
CA ILE A 46 8.83 1.29 7.45
C ILE A 46 9.52 1.67 6.14
N GLU A 47 10.56 2.46 6.27
CA GLU A 47 11.42 2.76 5.13
C GLU A 47 11.97 1.46 4.59
N HIS A 48 11.67 1.15 3.33
CA HIS A 48 12.06 -0.12 2.72
C HIS A 48 12.26 0.01 1.22
N THR A 49 12.79 -1.05 0.62
CA THR A 49 12.88 -1.23 -0.82
C THR A 49 12.11 -2.49 -1.22
N GLU A 50 11.92 -2.68 -2.52
CA GLU A 50 11.35 -3.91 -3.08
C GLU A 50 12.36 -4.67 -3.93
N GLU A 51 13.65 -4.51 -3.62
CA GLU A 51 14.72 -5.19 -4.36
C GLU A 51 14.57 -6.70 -4.38
N ASP A 52 14.18 -7.30 -3.25
CA ASP A 52 14.06 -8.76 -3.13
C ASP A 52 12.93 -9.31 -3.98
N SER A 53 11.82 -8.60 -4.09
CA SER A 53 10.67 -9.04 -4.88
C SER A 53 10.69 -8.55 -6.31
N GLY A 54 11.46 -7.49 -6.61
CA GLY A 54 11.49 -6.87 -7.92
C GLY A 54 10.21 -6.15 -8.29
N GLN A 55 9.36 -5.86 -7.32
CA GLN A 55 8.05 -5.27 -7.59
C GLN A 55 8.12 -3.79 -7.93
N GLN A 56 7.25 -3.40 -8.83
CA GLN A 56 6.86 -2.01 -9.06
C GLN A 56 5.56 -1.78 -8.32
N GLU A 57 5.37 -0.58 -7.78
CA GLU A 57 4.18 -0.24 -6.99
C GLU A 57 3.57 1.07 -7.44
N ALA A 58 2.25 1.18 -7.30
CA ALA A 58 1.52 2.43 -7.41
C ALA A 58 0.68 2.62 -6.17
N TYR A 59 0.70 3.83 -5.63
CA TYR A 59 -0.08 4.22 -4.47
C TYR A 59 -1.10 5.25 -4.90
N VAL A 60 -2.34 5.07 -4.48
CA VAL A 60 -3.42 6.03 -4.77
C VAL A 60 -3.99 6.53 -3.44
N VAL A 61 -3.92 7.82 -3.20
CA VAL A 61 -4.54 8.42 -2.02
C VAL A 61 -6.04 8.55 -2.31
N VAL A 62 -6.84 7.69 -1.70
CA VAL A 62 -8.29 7.64 -1.94
C VAL A 62 -9.08 8.44 -0.93
N ALA A 63 -8.49 8.80 0.21
CA ALA A 63 -9.09 9.68 1.22
C ALA A 63 -7.98 10.39 1.99
N GLY A 64 -8.22 11.59 2.47
CA GLY A 64 -7.26 12.36 3.24
C GLY A 64 -6.10 12.88 2.39
N ALA A 65 -4.92 12.92 2.98
CA ALA A 65 -3.71 13.36 2.31
C ALA A 65 -2.50 12.69 2.95
N ALA A 66 -1.49 12.42 2.14
CA ALA A 66 -0.26 11.78 2.58
C ALA A 66 0.97 12.56 2.09
N VAL A 67 2.11 12.27 2.68
CA VAL A 67 3.41 12.72 2.19
C VAL A 67 4.26 11.46 2.00
N PHE A 68 4.71 11.26 0.77
CA PHE A 68 5.61 10.16 0.42
C PHE A 68 7.04 10.65 0.46
N THR A 69 7.94 9.82 0.96
CA THR A 69 9.38 10.07 0.89
C THR A 69 9.99 8.98 0.02
N ILE A 70 10.53 9.37 -1.13
CA ILE A 70 11.10 8.44 -2.09
C ILE A 70 12.53 8.90 -2.38
N ASP A 71 13.50 8.05 -2.04
CA ASP A 71 14.92 8.36 -2.16
C ASP A 71 15.29 9.72 -1.56
N GLY A 72 14.69 10.03 -0.40
CA GLY A 72 14.91 11.27 0.33
C GLY A 72 14.12 12.48 -0.16
N GLU A 73 13.36 12.35 -1.22
CA GLU A 73 12.53 13.44 -1.75
C GLU A 73 11.09 13.31 -1.27
N GLU A 74 10.55 14.38 -0.74
CA GLU A 74 9.16 14.42 -0.27
C GLU A 74 8.21 14.81 -1.39
N ILE A 75 7.08 14.09 -1.46
CA ILE A 75 6.01 14.34 -2.43
C ILE A 75 4.72 14.51 -1.66
N GLU A 76 4.11 15.68 -1.74
CA GLU A 76 2.78 15.91 -1.18
C GLU A 76 1.73 15.24 -2.06
N ALA A 77 0.85 14.47 -1.43
CA ALA A 77 -0.14 13.66 -2.12
C ALA A 77 -1.53 13.84 -1.51
N PRO A 78 -2.27 14.89 -1.91
CA PRO A 78 -3.67 15.01 -1.53
C PRO A 78 -4.52 13.91 -2.19
N THR A 79 -5.77 13.79 -1.75
CA THR A 79 -6.74 12.84 -2.32
C THR A 79 -6.75 12.92 -3.85
N GLY A 80 -6.70 11.77 -4.50
CA GLY A 80 -6.69 11.68 -5.96
C GLY A 80 -5.28 11.64 -6.56
N THR A 81 -4.24 11.74 -5.75
CA THR A 81 -2.86 11.63 -6.24
C THR A 81 -2.47 10.18 -6.42
N VAL A 82 -1.82 9.88 -7.52
CA VAL A 82 -1.20 8.58 -7.79
C VAL A 82 0.31 8.75 -7.77
N VAL A 83 0.97 7.97 -6.93
CA VAL A 83 2.43 7.96 -6.83
C VAL A 83 2.92 6.60 -7.29
N SER A 84 3.78 6.56 -8.29
CA SER A 84 4.35 5.30 -8.78
C SER A 84 5.82 5.18 -8.41
N ILE A 85 6.23 3.98 -8.06
CA ILE A 85 7.61 3.64 -7.76
C ILE A 85 7.98 2.46 -8.63
N THR A 86 8.68 2.75 -9.73
CA THR A 86 8.99 1.74 -10.75
C THR A 86 10.36 1.11 -10.57
N ASN A 87 11.24 1.75 -9.79
CA ASN A 87 12.53 1.18 -9.44
C ASN A 87 12.42 0.43 -8.12
N PRO A 88 12.53 -0.91 -8.12
CA PRO A 88 12.44 -1.68 -6.87
C PRO A 88 13.51 -1.30 -5.84
N ALA A 89 14.63 -0.73 -6.26
CA ALA A 89 15.71 -0.31 -5.36
C ALA A 89 15.44 1.04 -4.67
N SER A 90 14.44 1.80 -5.10
CA SER A 90 14.10 3.06 -4.45
C SER A 90 13.69 2.85 -3.02
N VAL A 91 14.24 3.65 -2.13
CA VAL A 91 13.87 3.66 -0.70
C VAL A 91 12.61 4.49 -0.54
N ARG A 92 11.60 3.92 0.09
CA ARG A 92 10.28 4.55 0.20
C ARG A 92 9.67 4.41 1.58
N ASN A 93 8.92 5.41 1.97
CA ASN A 93 7.92 5.34 3.03
C ASN A 93 6.90 6.47 2.85
N TYR A 94 5.90 6.52 3.71
CA TYR A 94 4.86 7.54 3.64
C TYR A 94 4.26 7.77 5.02
N ARG A 95 3.63 8.93 5.19
CA ARG A 95 2.92 9.30 6.41
C ARG A 95 1.62 10.02 6.07
N ALA A 96 0.66 9.96 6.99
CA ALA A 96 -0.58 10.71 6.84
C ALA A 96 -0.35 12.19 7.18
N ALA A 97 -0.91 13.07 6.37
CA ALA A 97 -0.95 14.51 6.63
C ALA A 97 -2.28 14.94 7.23
N GLU A 98 -3.31 14.11 7.09
CA GLU A 98 -4.67 14.38 7.61
C GLU A 98 -5.24 13.15 8.29
N PRO A 99 -6.17 13.32 9.26
CA PRO A 99 -6.87 12.19 9.85
C PRO A 99 -7.68 11.42 8.80
N GLY A 100 -7.80 10.11 8.99
CA GLY A 100 -8.59 9.25 8.10
C GLY A 100 -7.99 9.06 6.72
N THR A 101 -6.69 9.23 6.58
CA THR A 101 -6.02 9.00 5.31
C THR A 101 -6.08 7.52 4.94
N ARG A 102 -6.45 7.25 3.70
CA ARG A 102 -6.49 5.90 3.15
C ARG A 102 -5.72 5.88 1.84
N ILE A 103 -4.82 4.92 1.73
CA ILE A 103 -3.95 4.75 0.57
C ILE A 103 -4.16 3.35 0.01
N LEU A 104 -4.48 3.27 -1.28
CA LEU A 104 -4.55 2.01 -1.99
C LEU A 104 -3.18 1.74 -2.61
N CYS A 105 -2.61 0.57 -2.33
CA CYS A 105 -1.34 0.15 -2.89
C CYS A 105 -1.56 -1.03 -3.83
N VAL A 106 -1.02 -0.92 -5.03
CA VAL A 106 -1.07 -1.96 -6.05
C VAL A 106 0.35 -2.20 -6.54
N GLY A 107 0.74 -3.46 -6.66
CA GLY A 107 2.09 -3.75 -7.14
C GLY A 107 2.26 -5.16 -7.66
N GLY A 108 3.34 -5.33 -8.41
CA GLY A 108 3.70 -6.63 -8.96
C GLY A 108 5.00 -6.55 -9.74
N ALA A 109 5.54 -7.72 -10.06
CA ALA A 109 6.75 -7.80 -10.86
C ALA A 109 6.44 -7.50 -12.33
N PRO A 110 7.33 -6.77 -13.06
CA PRO A 110 7.12 -6.49 -14.48
C PRO A 110 7.02 -7.72 -15.35
N THR A 111 7.54 -8.84 -14.88
CA THR A 111 7.48 -10.14 -15.57
C THR A 111 6.07 -10.73 -15.64
N GLY A 112 5.12 -10.19 -14.86
CA GLY A 112 3.79 -10.75 -14.76
C GLY A 112 3.69 -12.02 -13.93
N GLU A 113 4.75 -12.39 -13.22
CA GLU A 113 4.72 -13.54 -12.33
C GLU A 113 3.69 -13.32 -11.21
N PRO A 114 2.99 -14.38 -10.78
CA PRO A 114 2.06 -14.26 -9.66
C PRO A 114 2.75 -13.71 -8.41
N VAL A 115 2.00 -12.97 -7.61
CA VAL A 115 2.49 -12.41 -6.36
C VAL A 115 2.81 -13.54 -5.38
N ALA A 116 4.02 -13.54 -4.85
CA ALA A 116 4.43 -14.53 -3.86
C ALA A 116 3.80 -14.21 -2.50
N PHE A 117 3.33 -15.23 -1.82
CA PHE A 117 2.84 -15.07 -0.45
C PHE A 117 3.96 -14.55 0.44
N GLY A 118 3.64 -13.64 1.33
CA GLY A 118 4.59 -13.01 2.22
C GLY A 118 5.13 -11.67 1.72
N THR A 119 4.99 -11.35 0.42
CA THR A 119 5.32 -10.02 -0.10
C THR A 119 4.15 -9.05 0.07
N TRP A 120 2.94 -9.58 0.27
CA TRP A 120 1.72 -8.83 0.48
C TRP A 120 0.94 -9.44 1.63
N ILE A 121 0.17 -8.60 2.33
CA ILE A 121 -0.77 -9.09 3.33
C ILE A 121 -1.99 -9.56 2.57
N THR A 122 -2.23 -10.87 2.53
CA THR A 122 -3.33 -11.46 1.74
C THR A 122 -4.49 -11.93 2.59
N GLU A 123 -4.31 -11.98 3.91
CA GLU A 123 -5.35 -12.40 4.84
C GLU A 123 -5.20 -11.63 6.15
N ALA A 124 -6.16 -11.81 7.07
CA ALA A 124 -6.09 -11.18 8.38
C ALA A 124 -4.80 -11.57 9.09
N ALA A 125 -4.07 -10.58 9.59
CA ALA A 125 -2.83 -10.81 10.32
C ALA A 125 -3.14 -11.46 11.67
N ASN A 126 -2.27 -12.35 12.05
CA ASN A 126 -2.38 -13.07 13.31
C ASN A 126 -1.70 -12.34 14.45
#